data_a04559cd10bbfd35ac02ee8c5fb79305
#
_entry.id   a04559cd10bbfd35ac02ee8c5fb79305
#
_cell.length_a   1.000
_cell.length_b   1.000
_cell.length_c   1.000
_cell.angle_alpha   90.00
_cell.angle_beta   90.00
_cell.angle_gamma   90.00
#
_symmetry.space_group_name_H-M   'P 1'
#
loop_
_entity.id
_entity.type
_entity.pdbx_description
1 polymer ?
#
loop_
_entity_poly.entity_id
_entity_poly.type
_entity_poly.pdbx_seq_one_letter_code
_entity_poly.pdbx_strand_id
1 'polypeptide(L)'
;MSLQEENEALKRRIKELEEKNQFLQHAQEQDFAWPFPSEDRLSNAEIRRFGRQLILPDVGMNGQLKLRNTSMLVVGAGGLGSPICLYLGGAGVGRIGIIDHDEVDVSNLHRQVIHDESRVGINKARSAAESIRRINSTCQVIPYDCVLDSSNAMNIIPKYDIVLDATDNVATRYLLNDACVIAGKPLVSGSALRMDGQLTTYNYNGGPCYRCLHPTPPPAETVTNCSDGGVLGVIPGIIGCIQALQAIKISIGLAEPPSLLIFSGAQPTMFRTMKLRPRKKDCVVCGENPSITQLIDYVQFCGRGATDKEAPLQVLGADDRIMVESYQKCISDDRPHLLLDVREQVQYDICSLPNSLHIPLRQLSRRVDEVKQAIEPRQEDVYVICRLGNDSQLAVKILEEHGIRAKDIVGGLHEWSLRIDTDFPIY
;
A
#
# COMPACT_ATOMS: atom_id res chain seq x y z
N MET A 1 -26.48 16.79 -18.69
CA MET A 1 -27.27 15.90 -17.80
C MET A 1 -28.62 16.58 -17.55
N SER A 2 -29.73 15.90 -17.72
CA SER A 2 -31.04 16.44 -17.38
C SER A 2 -31.23 16.43 -15.86
N LEU A 3 -32.09 17.35 -15.34
CA LEU A 3 -32.47 17.37 -13.90
C LEU A 3 -33.00 16.00 -13.41
N GLN A 4 -33.54 15.17 -14.30
CA GLN A 4 -34.00 13.83 -14.00
C GLN A 4 -32.81 12.85 -13.81
N GLU A 5 -31.78 12.91 -14.63
CA GLU A 5 -30.57 12.07 -14.51
C GLU A 5 -29.77 12.41 -13.24
N GLU A 6 -29.71 13.68 -12.89
CA GLU A 6 -29.07 14.16 -11.66
C GLU A 6 -29.81 13.68 -10.39
N ASN A 7 -31.14 13.69 -10.44
CA ASN A 7 -31.99 13.22 -9.34
C ASN A 7 -31.91 11.70 -9.16
N GLU A 8 -31.78 10.93 -10.24
CA GLU A 8 -31.57 9.49 -10.16
C GLU A 8 -30.16 9.12 -9.66
N ALA A 9 -29.14 9.88 -10.05
CA ALA A 9 -27.78 9.71 -9.53
C ALA A 9 -27.70 10.01 -8.03
N LEU A 10 -28.36 11.09 -7.58
CA LEU A 10 -28.47 11.44 -6.17
C LEU A 10 -29.25 10.37 -5.37
N LYS A 11 -30.33 9.83 -5.87
CA LYS A 11 -31.07 8.74 -5.22
C LYS A 11 -30.25 7.47 -5.08
N ARG A 12 -29.46 7.10 -6.11
CA ARG A 12 -28.51 5.98 -6.02
C ARG A 12 -27.46 6.22 -4.94
N ARG A 13 -26.91 7.43 -4.90
CA ARG A 13 -25.88 7.81 -3.91
C ARG A 13 -26.44 7.85 -2.49
N ILE A 14 -27.66 8.29 -2.28
CA ILE A 14 -28.36 8.24 -0.98
C ILE A 14 -28.54 6.79 -0.54
N LYS A 15 -29.00 5.91 -1.43
CA LYS A 15 -29.18 4.49 -1.12
C LYS A 15 -27.85 3.80 -0.76
N GLU A 16 -26.77 4.07 -1.49
CA GLU A 16 -25.42 3.60 -1.18
C GLU A 16 -24.93 4.09 0.20
N LEU A 17 -25.19 5.35 0.53
CA LEU A 17 -24.83 5.93 1.83
C LEU A 17 -25.69 5.36 2.96
N GLU A 18 -26.95 5.08 2.73
CA GLU A 18 -27.84 4.42 3.71
C GLU A 18 -27.41 2.96 3.96
N GLU A 19 -27.10 2.21 2.91
CA GLU A 19 -26.54 0.85 3.01
C GLU A 19 -25.18 0.86 3.72
N LYS A 20 -24.34 1.83 3.42
CA LYS A 20 -23.04 2.07 4.09
C LYS A 20 -23.23 2.40 5.58
N ASN A 21 -24.22 3.24 5.91
CA ASN A 21 -24.55 3.62 7.28
C ASN A 21 -25.17 2.45 8.08
N GLN A 22 -26.06 1.70 7.47
CA GLN A 22 -26.62 0.47 8.09
C GLN A 22 -25.55 -0.58 8.35
N PHE A 23 -24.58 -0.73 7.41
CA PHE A 23 -23.47 -1.65 7.62
C PHE A 23 -22.52 -1.18 8.73
N LEU A 24 -22.24 0.12 8.82
CA LEU A 24 -21.42 0.71 9.90
C LEU A 24 -22.13 0.56 11.25
N GLN A 25 -23.44 0.77 11.31
CA GLN A 25 -24.25 0.54 12.50
C GLN A 25 -24.26 -0.95 12.88
N HIS A 26 -24.45 -1.87 11.93
CA HIS A 26 -24.38 -3.31 12.18
C HIS A 26 -22.98 -3.78 12.60
N ALA A 27 -21.92 -3.17 12.08
CA ALA A 27 -20.54 -3.49 12.49
C ALA A 27 -20.21 -2.92 13.89
N GLN A 28 -20.85 -1.81 14.28
CA GLN A 28 -20.77 -1.26 15.64
C GLN A 28 -21.70 -1.98 16.63
N GLU A 29 -22.84 -2.50 16.18
CA GLU A 29 -23.87 -3.19 17.00
C GLU A 29 -23.62 -4.70 17.14
N GLN A 30 -22.73 -5.32 16.34
CA GLN A 30 -22.25 -6.64 16.69
C GLN A 30 -21.33 -6.48 17.90
N ASP A 31 -21.87 -6.66 19.10
CA ASP A 31 -21.14 -6.89 20.34
C ASP A 31 -20.30 -8.17 20.20
N PHE A 32 -19.20 -8.05 19.46
CA PHE A 32 -18.23 -9.13 19.37
C PHE A 32 -17.66 -9.34 20.75
N ALA A 33 -17.96 -10.50 21.35
CA ALA A 33 -17.42 -10.84 22.65
C ALA A 33 -15.90 -10.64 22.68
N TRP A 34 -15.42 -9.85 23.61
CA TRP A 34 -14.00 -9.66 23.90
C TRP A 34 -13.73 -10.08 25.34
N PRO A 35 -12.71 -10.93 25.59
CA PRO A 35 -11.86 -11.60 24.60
C PRO A 35 -12.64 -12.53 23.67
N PHE A 36 -12.02 -12.92 22.55
CA PHE A 36 -12.61 -13.89 21.61
C PHE A 36 -12.92 -15.19 22.34
N PRO A 37 -14.14 -15.73 22.25
CA PRO A 37 -14.51 -16.96 22.94
C PRO A 37 -13.60 -18.11 22.52
N SER A 38 -12.99 -18.80 23.46
CA SER A 38 -12.20 -19.99 23.20
C SER A 38 -13.09 -21.21 23.13
N GLU A 39 -12.80 -22.10 22.20
CA GLU A 39 -13.43 -23.41 22.06
C GLU A 39 -12.51 -24.48 22.63
N ASP A 40 -13.08 -25.46 23.33
CA ASP A 40 -12.29 -26.54 23.93
C ASP A 40 -12.06 -27.70 22.95
N ARG A 41 -12.81 -27.75 21.85
CA ARG A 41 -12.71 -28.80 20.83
C ARG A 41 -13.18 -28.34 19.46
N LEU A 42 -12.69 -29.02 18.43
CA LEU A 42 -13.16 -28.83 17.07
C LEU A 42 -14.47 -29.63 16.85
N SER A 43 -15.40 -29.05 16.11
CA SER A 43 -16.60 -29.75 15.63
C SER A 43 -16.26 -30.79 14.56
N ASN A 44 -17.14 -31.74 14.31
CA ASN A 44 -16.97 -32.71 13.22
C ASN A 44 -16.86 -32.06 11.84
N ALA A 45 -17.54 -30.94 11.63
CA ALA A 45 -17.44 -30.16 10.39
C ALA A 45 -16.04 -29.55 10.22
N GLU A 46 -15.46 -29.01 11.28
CA GLU A 46 -14.09 -28.48 11.29
C GLU A 46 -13.05 -29.59 11.11
N ILE A 47 -13.22 -30.74 11.79
CA ILE A 47 -12.36 -31.92 11.60
C ILE A 47 -12.36 -32.35 10.12
N ARG A 48 -13.53 -32.43 9.50
CA ARG A 48 -13.66 -32.75 8.08
C ARG A 48 -12.99 -31.70 7.18
N ARG A 49 -13.18 -30.42 7.48
CA ARG A 49 -12.62 -29.30 6.71
C ARG A 49 -11.11 -29.27 6.79
N PHE A 50 -10.54 -29.37 7.99
CA PHE A 50 -9.12 -29.23 8.27
C PHE A 50 -8.35 -30.55 8.30
N GLY A 51 -8.95 -31.66 7.88
CA GLY A 51 -8.34 -33.00 7.94
C GLY A 51 -6.94 -33.10 7.38
N ARG A 52 -6.63 -32.32 6.31
CA ARG A 52 -5.28 -32.27 5.72
C ARG A 52 -4.25 -31.57 6.61
N GLN A 53 -4.68 -30.62 7.43
CA GLN A 53 -3.82 -29.98 8.43
C GLN A 53 -3.70 -30.82 9.69
N LEU A 54 -4.79 -31.47 10.09
CA LEU A 54 -4.82 -32.31 11.30
C LEU A 54 -3.90 -33.53 11.27
N ILE A 55 -3.61 -34.08 10.09
CA ILE A 55 -2.67 -35.20 9.92
C ILE A 55 -1.21 -34.79 9.91
N LEU A 56 -0.90 -33.48 9.89
CA LEU A 56 0.46 -32.98 10.02
C LEU A 56 0.88 -33.07 11.49
N PRO A 57 1.98 -33.79 11.85
CA PRO A 57 2.40 -33.94 13.25
C PRO A 57 2.64 -32.60 13.95
N ASP A 58 3.17 -31.62 13.24
CA ASP A 58 3.47 -30.29 13.77
C ASP A 58 2.23 -29.44 14.05
N VAL A 59 1.09 -29.73 13.43
CA VAL A 59 -0.19 -29.02 13.61
C VAL A 59 -1.09 -29.84 14.53
N GLY A 60 -1.56 -31.01 14.08
CA GLY A 60 -2.44 -31.89 14.81
C GLY A 60 -3.74 -31.22 15.30
N MET A 61 -4.45 -31.88 16.17
CA MET A 61 -5.65 -31.34 16.81
C MET A 61 -5.36 -30.09 17.65
N ASN A 62 -4.26 -30.11 18.40
CA ASN A 62 -3.90 -29.01 19.29
C ASN A 62 -3.52 -27.74 18.54
N GLY A 63 -2.76 -27.84 17.46
CA GLY A 63 -2.40 -26.71 16.61
C GLY A 63 -3.61 -26.10 15.92
N GLN A 64 -4.53 -26.95 15.38
CA GLN A 64 -5.74 -26.48 14.77
C GLN A 64 -6.68 -25.77 15.77
N LEU A 65 -6.77 -26.29 17.00
CA LEU A 65 -7.54 -25.66 18.06
C LEU A 65 -6.96 -24.31 18.47
N LYS A 66 -5.63 -24.17 18.54
CA LYS A 66 -4.97 -22.89 18.75
C LYS A 66 -5.30 -21.90 17.65
N LEU A 67 -5.26 -22.31 16.36
CA LEU A 67 -5.66 -21.46 15.22
C LEU A 67 -7.11 -21.00 15.35
N ARG A 68 -8.02 -21.94 15.68
CA ARG A 68 -9.45 -21.66 15.89
C ARG A 68 -9.67 -20.62 16.99
N ASN A 69 -8.82 -20.59 18.00
CA ASN A 69 -8.90 -19.70 19.15
C ASN A 69 -8.04 -18.43 18.99
N THR A 70 -7.39 -18.23 17.85
CA THR A 70 -6.54 -17.06 17.59
C THR A 70 -7.30 -15.98 16.83
N SER A 71 -7.05 -14.72 17.20
CA SER A 71 -7.50 -13.53 16.50
C SER A 71 -6.34 -12.82 15.82
N MET A 72 -6.47 -12.49 14.54
CA MET A 72 -5.41 -11.84 13.74
C MET A 72 -5.92 -10.57 13.08
N LEU A 73 -5.13 -9.51 13.11
CA LEU A 73 -5.42 -8.25 12.45
C LEU A 73 -4.54 -8.08 11.22
N VAL A 74 -5.16 -7.93 10.05
CA VAL A 74 -4.47 -7.63 8.78
C VAL A 74 -4.68 -6.16 8.46
N VAL A 75 -3.59 -5.40 8.36
CA VAL A 75 -3.63 -3.99 7.99
C VAL A 75 -3.15 -3.85 6.55
N GLY A 76 -4.08 -3.48 5.67
CA GLY A 76 -3.94 -3.48 4.22
C GLY A 76 -4.54 -4.73 3.58
N ALA A 77 -5.51 -4.55 2.67
CA ALA A 77 -6.13 -5.60 1.85
C ALA A 77 -5.66 -5.55 0.39
N GLY A 78 -4.44 -5.04 0.17
CA GLY A 78 -3.79 -4.94 -1.12
C GLY A 78 -3.13 -6.24 -1.59
N GLY A 79 -2.02 -6.13 -2.33
CA GLY A 79 -1.31 -7.29 -2.90
C GLY A 79 -0.73 -8.26 -1.87
N LEU A 80 -0.23 -7.75 -0.73
CA LEU A 80 0.22 -8.55 0.41
C LEU A 80 -0.97 -9.12 1.19
N GLY A 81 -1.95 -8.25 1.52
CA GLY A 81 -3.12 -8.62 2.33
C GLY A 81 -4.03 -9.65 1.66
N SER A 82 -4.11 -9.66 0.33
CA SER A 82 -4.91 -10.61 -0.43
C SER A 82 -4.60 -12.08 -0.08
N PRO A 83 -3.39 -12.58 -0.30
CA PRO A 83 -3.07 -13.96 0.05
C PRO A 83 -3.06 -14.19 1.57
N ILE A 84 -2.68 -13.21 2.38
CA ILE A 84 -2.76 -13.31 3.84
C ILE A 84 -4.18 -13.67 4.25
N CYS A 85 -5.15 -12.86 3.86
CA CYS A 85 -6.55 -13.04 4.22
C CYS A 85 -7.13 -14.38 3.72
N LEU A 86 -6.83 -14.77 2.48
CA LEU A 86 -7.29 -16.02 1.90
C LEU A 86 -6.74 -17.23 2.66
N TYR A 87 -5.45 -17.26 2.95
CA TYR A 87 -4.84 -18.40 3.63
C TYR A 87 -5.15 -18.47 5.13
N LEU A 88 -5.24 -17.34 5.83
CA LEU A 88 -5.65 -17.34 7.24
C LEU A 88 -7.10 -17.83 7.41
N GLY A 89 -8.02 -17.32 6.55
CA GLY A 89 -9.40 -17.79 6.55
C GLY A 89 -9.52 -19.26 6.18
N GLY A 90 -8.79 -19.70 5.14
CA GLY A 90 -8.74 -21.09 4.69
C GLY A 90 -8.13 -22.04 5.74
N ALA A 91 -7.10 -21.59 6.47
CA ALA A 91 -6.45 -22.37 7.52
C ALA A 91 -7.28 -22.52 8.81
N GLY A 92 -8.34 -21.72 8.98
CA GLY A 92 -9.24 -21.84 10.12
C GLY A 92 -8.85 -20.96 11.31
N VAL A 93 -8.27 -19.81 11.06
CA VAL A 93 -8.14 -18.75 12.08
C VAL A 93 -9.54 -18.32 12.52
N GLY A 94 -9.77 -18.28 13.83
CA GLY A 94 -11.11 -18.07 14.37
C GLY A 94 -11.66 -16.66 14.12
N ARG A 95 -10.80 -15.62 14.22
CA ARG A 95 -11.19 -14.23 13.98
C ARG A 95 -10.14 -13.51 13.16
N ILE A 96 -10.57 -12.77 12.13
CA ILE A 96 -9.71 -11.94 11.28
C ILE A 96 -10.32 -10.54 11.24
N GLY A 97 -9.55 -9.53 11.74
CA GLY A 97 -9.82 -8.12 11.47
C GLY A 97 -9.10 -7.69 10.20
N ILE A 98 -9.71 -6.86 9.38
CA ILE A 98 -9.12 -6.34 8.15
C ILE A 98 -9.30 -4.83 8.14
N ILE A 99 -8.22 -4.07 8.07
CA ILE A 99 -8.26 -2.61 7.97
C ILE A 99 -7.81 -2.21 6.57
N ASP A 100 -8.65 -1.50 5.87
CA ASP A 100 -8.31 -0.83 4.61
C ASP A 100 -9.34 0.26 4.31
N HIS A 101 -8.91 1.45 3.90
CA HIS A 101 -9.78 2.59 3.60
C HIS A 101 -10.03 2.75 2.10
N ASP A 102 -9.24 2.08 1.25
CA ASP A 102 -9.34 2.17 -0.20
C ASP A 102 -10.55 1.39 -0.74
N GLU A 103 -10.95 1.72 -1.95
CA GLU A 103 -11.89 0.95 -2.77
C GLU A 103 -11.13 0.04 -3.75
N VAL A 104 -11.80 -1.00 -4.20
CA VAL A 104 -11.29 -1.90 -5.24
C VAL A 104 -11.26 -1.14 -6.57
N ASP A 105 -10.11 -1.18 -7.24
CA ASP A 105 -9.89 -0.57 -8.54
C ASP A 105 -9.36 -1.61 -9.54
N VAL A 106 -9.77 -1.49 -10.81
CA VAL A 106 -9.36 -2.41 -11.90
C VAL A 106 -7.84 -2.50 -12.01
N SER A 107 -7.13 -1.37 -11.88
CA SER A 107 -5.67 -1.29 -11.94
C SER A 107 -4.95 -2.08 -10.84
N ASN A 108 -5.68 -2.50 -9.81
CA ASN A 108 -5.14 -3.26 -8.69
C ASN A 108 -5.32 -4.78 -8.85
N LEU A 109 -6.25 -5.24 -9.69
CA LEU A 109 -6.66 -6.65 -9.78
C LEU A 109 -5.54 -7.60 -10.22
N HIS A 110 -4.55 -7.10 -10.94
CA HIS A 110 -3.37 -7.89 -11.36
C HIS A 110 -2.52 -8.40 -10.18
N ARG A 111 -2.73 -7.84 -8.95
CA ARG A 111 -1.99 -8.24 -7.73
C ARG A 111 -2.86 -8.42 -6.48
N GLN A 112 -4.06 -7.89 -6.46
CA GLN A 112 -5.00 -7.94 -5.33
C GLN A 112 -6.04 -9.05 -5.54
N VAL A 113 -5.56 -10.29 -5.58
CA VAL A 113 -6.30 -11.50 -6.00
C VAL A 113 -7.48 -11.92 -5.11
N ILE A 114 -7.71 -11.25 -3.99
CA ILE A 114 -8.88 -11.45 -3.12
C ILE A 114 -10.12 -10.73 -3.65
N HIS A 115 -9.91 -9.75 -4.52
CA HIS A 115 -10.95 -8.95 -5.17
C HIS A 115 -11.19 -9.45 -6.59
N ASP A 116 -12.30 -9.03 -7.18
CA ASP A 116 -12.66 -9.30 -8.57
C ASP A 116 -13.35 -8.07 -9.21
N GLU A 117 -13.53 -8.09 -10.52
CA GLU A 117 -14.11 -6.98 -11.30
C GLU A 117 -15.51 -6.58 -10.84
N SER A 118 -16.31 -7.53 -10.33
CA SER A 118 -17.67 -7.27 -9.84
C SER A 118 -17.71 -6.43 -8.55
N ARG A 119 -16.54 -6.21 -7.93
CA ARG A 119 -16.40 -5.48 -6.67
C ARG A 119 -15.67 -4.14 -6.82
N VAL A 120 -15.43 -3.71 -8.05
CA VAL A 120 -14.87 -2.37 -8.31
C VAL A 120 -15.74 -1.29 -7.67
N GLY A 121 -15.12 -0.36 -6.93
CA GLY A 121 -15.79 0.68 -6.14
C GLY A 121 -16.27 0.24 -4.75
N ILE A 122 -16.13 -1.05 -4.38
CA ILE A 122 -16.42 -1.52 -3.02
C ILE A 122 -15.16 -1.36 -2.16
N ASN A 123 -15.33 -0.96 -0.89
CA ASN A 123 -14.20 -0.88 0.05
C ASN A 123 -13.45 -2.23 0.14
N LYS A 124 -12.10 -2.18 0.11
CA LYS A 124 -11.24 -3.37 0.07
C LYS A 124 -11.41 -4.28 1.29
N ALA A 125 -11.55 -3.72 2.50
CA ALA A 125 -11.74 -4.54 3.70
C ALA A 125 -13.04 -5.32 3.66
N ARG A 126 -14.13 -4.72 3.17
CA ARG A 126 -15.44 -5.38 2.98
C ARG A 126 -15.38 -6.46 1.91
N SER A 127 -14.79 -6.14 0.76
CA SER A 127 -14.60 -7.09 -0.34
C SER A 127 -13.78 -8.31 0.11
N ALA A 128 -12.68 -8.10 0.86
CA ALA A 128 -11.86 -9.17 1.42
C ALA A 128 -12.64 -10.02 2.43
N ALA A 129 -13.42 -9.39 3.32
CA ALA A 129 -14.25 -10.09 4.30
C ALA A 129 -15.27 -11.02 3.62
N GLU A 130 -15.88 -10.57 2.53
CA GLU A 130 -16.81 -11.40 1.75
C GLU A 130 -16.11 -12.61 1.12
N SER A 131 -14.91 -12.42 0.56
CA SER A 131 -14.11 -13.50 -0.02
C SER A 131 -13.76 -14.57 1.02
N ILE A 132 -13.35 -14.16 2.23
CA ILE A 132 -13.07 -15.10 3.33
C ILE A 132 -14.33 -15.87 3.73
N ARG A 133 -15.48 -15.20 3.88
CA ARG A 133 -16.75 -15.86 4.25
C ARG A 133 -17.19 -16.88 3.22
N ARG A 134 -16.91 -16.66 1.93
CA ARG A 134 -17.18 -17.64 0.87
C ARG A 134 -16.28 -18.87 0.97
N ILE A 135 -15.01 -18.71 1.42
CA ILE A 135 -14.07 -19.81 1.63
C ILE A 135 -14.38 -20.54 2.95
N ASN A 136 -14.60 -19.79 4.02
CA ASN A 136 -14.82 -20.31 5.36
C ASN A 136 -15.84 -19.46 6.13
N SER A 137 -17.10 -19.91 6.13
CA SER A 137 -18.20 -19.21 6.81
C SER A 137 -18.13 -19.29 8.35
N THR A 138 -17.26 -20.13 8.90
CA THR A 138 -17.08 -20.23 10.36
C THR A 138 -16.04 -19.24 10.90
N CYS A 139 -15.23 -18.64 10.03
CA CYS A 139 -14.30 -17.58 10.41
C CYS A 139 -15.07 -16.29 10.69
N GLN A 140 -14.85 -15.69 11.87
CA GLN A 140 -15.40 -14.38 12.19
C GLN A 140 -14.54 -13.30 11.53
N VAL A 141 -15.10 -12.57 10.56
CA VAL A 141 -14.37 -11.55 9.82
C VAL A 141 -14.95 -10.16 10.12
N ILE A 142 -14.10 -9.25 10.58
CA ILE A 142 -14.43 -7.88 10.97
C ILE A 142 -13.74 -6.91 10.02
N PRO A 143 -14.44 -6.32 9.05
CA PRO A 143 -13.88 -5.28 8.20
C PRO A 143 -13.92 -3.92 8.91
N TYR A 144 -12.81 -3.20 8.86
CA TYR A 144 -12.69 -1.81 9.29
C TYR A 144 -12.44 -0.94 8.05
N ASP A 145 -13.47 -0.23 7.64
CA ASP A 145 -13.41 0.75 6.54
C ASP A 145 -12.90 2.09 7.09
N CYS A 146 -11.62 2.15 7.40
CA CYS A 146 -11.00 3.34 7.95
C CYS A 146 -9.49 3.38 7.71
N VAL A 147 -8.93 4.59 7.77
CA VAL A 147 -7.48 4.78 7.89
C VAL A 147 -7.08 4.41 9.32
N LEU A 148 -6.03 3.61 9.47
CA LEU A 148 -5.42 3.36 10.79
C LEU A 148 -4.48 4.52 11.12
N ASP A 149 -4.76 5.20 12.24
CA ASP A 149 -3.99 6.33 12.73
C ASP A 149 -3.80 6.30 14.26
N SER A 150 -3.16 7.33 14.82
CA SER A 150 -2.88 7.42 16.25
C SER A 150 -4.14 7.52 17.12
N SER A 151 -5.29 7.91 16.55
CA SER A 151 -6.55 8.08 17.29
C SER A 151 -7.29 6.75 17.50
N ASN A 152 -7.14 5.80 16.59
CA ASN A 152 -7.91 4.56 16.59
C ASN A 152 -7.08 3.29 16.82
N ALA A 153 -5.76 3.32 16.57
CA ALA A 153 -4.90 2.14 16.63
C ALA A 153 -4.94 1.44 18.00
N MET A 154 -4.89 2.18 19.10
CA MET A 154 -4.96 1.60 20.46
C MET A 154 -6.34 1.11 20.86
N ASN A 155 -7.39 1.45 20.12
CA ASN A 155 -8.73 0.90 20.31
C ASN A 155 -8.93 -0.43 19.55
N ILE A 156 -8.10 -0.70 18.53
CA ILE A 156 -8.23 -1.87 17.63
C ILE A 156 -7.16 -2.92 17.93
N ILE A 157 -5.88 -2.55 17.85
CA ILE A 157 -4.74 -3.48 17.95
C ILE A 157 -4.74 -4.37 19.18
N PRO A 158 -5.01 -3.88 20.41
CA PRO A 158 -5.00 -4.71 21.61
C PRO A 158 -6.00 -5.88 21.58
N LYS A 159 -7.04 -5.77 20.79
CA LYS A 159 -8.09 -6.78 20.62
C LYS A 159 -7.63 -8.04 19.87
N TYR A 160 -6.48 -8.01 19.22
CA TYR A 160 -5.96 -9.10 18.40
C TYR A 160 -4.70 -9.69 19.02
N ASP A 161 -4.44 -10.97 18.74
CA ASP A 161 -3.28 -11.71 19.26
C ASP A 161 -2.04 -11.47 18.39
N ILE A 162 -2.23 -11.34 17.08
CA ILE A 162 -1.16 -11.17 16.09
C ILE A 162 -1.58 -10.08 15.11
N VAL A 163 -0.65 -9.17 14.77
CA VAL A 163 -0.86 -8.13 13.77
C VAL A 163 0.00 -8.40 12.54
N LEU A 164 -0.59 -8.28 11.36
CA LEU A 164 0.11 -8.42 10.08
C LEU A 164 0.10 -7.08 9.35
N ASP A 165 1.30 -6.54 9.11
CA ASP A 165 1.51 -5.34 8.31
C ASP A 165 1.60 -5.72 6.83
N ALA A 166 0.57 -5.40 6.09
CA ALA A 166 0.46 -5.55 4.64
C ALA A 166 0.38 -4.19 3.93
N THR A 167 0.88 -3.13 4.59
CA THR A 167 0.87 -1.76 4.08
C THR A 167 2.10 -1.46 3.23
N ASP A 168 2.02 -0.42 2.43
CA ASP A 168 3.08 0.03 1.53
C ASP A 168 3.63 1.43 1.88
N ASN A 169 3.27 1.96 3.06
CA ASN A 169 3.74 3.27 3.49
C ASN A 169 4.51 3.23 4.82
N VAL A 170 5.45 4.16 4.95
CA VAL A 170 6.40 4.22 6.08
C VAL A 170 5.72 4.69 7.35
N ALA A 171 4.82 5.67 7.29
CA ALA A 171 4.17 6.24 8.47
C ALA A 171 3.31 5.19 9.19
N THR A 172 2.50 4.43 8.46
CA THR A 172 1.69 3.35 9.03
C THR A 172 2.57 2.24 9.61
N ARG A 173 3.74 1.95 9.02
CA ARG A 173 4.67 0.95 9.54
C ARG A 173 5.25 1.34 10.90
N TYR A 174 5.62 2.61 11.10
CA TYR A 174 6.05 3.12 12.41
C TYR A 174 4.91 3.10 13.43
N LEU A 175 3.71 3.54 13.03
CA LEU A 175 2.50 3.48 13.85
C LEU A 175 2.22 2.04 14.33
N LEU A 176 2.19 1.07 13.41
CA LEU A 176 1.96 -0.34 13.72
C LEU A 176 3.01 -0.90 14.67
N ASN A 177 4.29 -0.58 14.42
CA ASN A 177 5.37 -1.01 15.30
C ASN A 177 5.16 -0.52 16.72
N ASP A 178 4.95 0.79 16.89
CA ASP A 178 4.84 1.40 18.21
C ASP A 178 3.60 0.91 18.94
N ALA A 179 2.45 0.86 18.26
CA ALA A 179 1.21 0.33 18.82
C ALA A 179 1.34 -1.15 19.23
N CYS A 180 1.99 -1.99 18.41
CA CYS A 180 2.22 -3.40 18.74
C CYS A 180 3.18 -3.56 19.92
N VAL A 181 4.22 -2.74 20.03
CA VAL A 181 5.13 -2.78 21.19
C VAL A 181 4.40 -2.38 22.45
N ILE A 182 3.64 -1.26 22.43
CA ILE A 182 2.86 -0.77 23.58
C ILE A 182 1.80 -1.79 24.01
N ALA A 183 1.12 -2.42 23.04
CA ALA A 183 0.10 -3.45 23.30
C ALA A 183 0.68 -4.85 23.60
N GLY A 184 2.02 -5.04 23.50
CA GLY A 184 2.67 -6.33 23.72
C GLY A 184 2.33 -7.39 22.63
N LYS A 185 2.03 -6.97 21.39
CA LYS A 185 1.61 -7.85 20.29
C LYS A 185 2.76 -8.10 19.30
N PRO A 186 2.91 -9.33 18.76
CA PRO A 186 3.83 -9.59 17.66
C PRO A 186 3.32 -8.94 16.37
N LEU A 187 4.26 -8.40 15.57
CA LEU A 187 3.99 -7.76 14.29
C LEU A 187 4.72 -8.52 13.17
N VAL A 188 3.98 -9.14 12.26
CA VAL A 188 4.51 -9.78 11.05
C VAL A 188 4.46 -8.80 9.90
N SER A 189 5.59 -8.19 9.55
CA SER A 189 5.67 -7.11 8.56
C SER A 189 6.28 -7.60 7.25
N GLY A 190 5.61 -7.33 6.15
CA GLY A 190 6.04 -7.61 4.78
C GLY A 190 6.17 -6.36 3.93
N SER A 191 7.00 -6.43 2.91
CA SER A 191 7.08 -5.42 1.85
C SER A 191 7.43 -6.06 0.51
N ALA A 192 6.96 -5.44 -0.57
CA ALA A 192 7.25 -5.87 -1.93
C ALA A 192 7.39 -4.66 -2.85
N LEU A 193 8.41 -4.66 -3.70
CA LEU A 193 8.66 -3.62 -4.70
C LEU A 193 9.36 -4.25 -5.90
N ARG A 194 8.89 -3.96 -7.11
CA ARG A 194 9.43 -4.53 -8.36
C ARG A 194 9.40 -6.07 -8.35
N MET A 195 10.56 -6.71 -8.29
CA MET A 195 10.74 -8.16 -8.18
C MET A 195 11.33 -8.60 -6.84
N ASP A 196 11.41 -7.70 -5.87
CA ASP A 196 11.99 -7.95 -4.56
C ASP A 196 10.94 -7.87 -3.45
N GLY A 197 11.19 -8.59 -2.36
CA GLY A 197 10.35 -8.56 -1.18
C GLY A 197 11.11 -8.83 0.10
N GLN A 198 10.54 -8.44 1.22
CA GLN A 198 11.11 -8.66 2.55
C GLN A 198 10.02 -9.05 3.54
N LEU A 199 10.40 -9.85 4.54
CA LEU A 199 9.54 -10.20 5.65
C LEU A 199 10.35 -10.27 6.95
N THR A 200 9.76 -9.73 8.02
CA THR A 200 10.31 -9.82 9.37
C THR A 200 9.18 -9.90 10.38
N THR A 201 9.39 -10.62 11.48
CA THR A 201 8.54 -10.57 12.67
C THR A 201 9.19 -9.67 13.71
N TYR A 202 8.48 -8.66 14.15
CA TYR A 202 8.91 -7.72 15.18
C TYR A 202 8.21 -8.00 16.51
N ASN A 203 8.83 -7.58 17.63
CA ASN A 203 8.28 -7.68 18.97
C ASN A 203 7.81 -9.10 19.35
N TYR A 204 8.57 -10.13 18.94
CA TYR A 204 8.28 -11.53 19.20
C TYR A 204 9.44 -12.20 19.92
N ASN A 205 9.17 -12.96 21.01
CA ASN A 205 10.16 -13.70 21.81
C ASN A 205 11.39 -12.86 22.23
N GLY A 206 11.18 -11.61 22.66
CA GLY A 206 12.26 -10.70 23.06
C GLY A 206 13.11 -10.18 21.89
N GLY A 207 12.71 -10.43 20.66
CA GLY A 207 13.35 -9.92 19.44
C GLY A 207 13.20 -8.41 19.27
N PRO A 208 13.87 -7.84 18.25
CA PRO A 208 13.86 -6.41 18.00
C PRO A 208 12.48 -5.94 17.52
N CYS A 209 12.18 -4.66 17.73
CA CYS A 209 11.09 -3.96 17.06
C CYS A 209 11.60 -3.28 15.77
N TYR A 210 10.70 -2.71 14.97
CA TYR A 210 11.07 -2.01 13.73
C TYR A 210 12.04 -0.86 13.99
N ARG A 211 11.84 -0.08 15.06
CA ARG A 211 12.76 1.03 15.43
C ARG A 211 14.14 0.57 15.91
N CYS A 212 14.31 -0.67 16.32
CA CYS A 212 15.65 -1.21 16.59
C CYS A 212 16.50 -1.28 15.32
N LEU A 213 15.87 -1.52 14.15
CA LEU A 213 16.55 -1.61 12.86
C LEU A 213 16.52 -0.25 12.13
N HIS A 214 15.41 0.44 12.21
CA HIS A 214 15.14 1.72 11.54
C HIS A 214 14.76 2.80 12.57
N PRO A 215 15.72 3.38 13.30
CA PRO A 215 15.43 4.36 14.36
C PRO A 215 14.86 5.68 13.82
N THR A 216 15.24 6.05 12.60
CA THR A 216 14.79 7.24 11.88
C THR A 216 14.16 6.86 10.56
N PRO A 217 13.09 7.53 10.11
CA PRO A 217 12.51 7.29 8.81
C PRO A 217 13.48 7.73 7.69
N PRO A 218 13.42 7.08 6.51
CA PRO A 218 14.13 7.57 5.34
C PRO A 218 13.56 8.94 4.93
N PRO A 219 14.37 9.81 4.27
CA PRO A 219 13.86 11.06 3.69
C PRO A 219 12.66 10.79 2.78
N ALA A 220 11.63 11.63 2.87
CA ALA A 220 10.35 11.41 2.17
C ALA A 220 10.52 11.29 0.64
N GLU A 221 11.47 12.04 0.07
CA GLU A 221 11.82 12.04 -1.36
C GLU A 221 12.50 10.75 -1.84
N THR A 222 13.03 9.93 -0.92
CA THR A 222 13.70 8.66 -1.27
C THR A 222 12.77 7.44 -1.22
N VAL A 223 11.54 7.63 -0.73
CA VAL A 223 10.56 6.56 -0.59
C VAL A 223 9.81 6.38 -1.92
N THR A 224 10.06 5.26 -2.59
CA THR A 224 9.33 4.87 -3.81
C THR A 224 8.14 4.00 -3.43
N ASN A 225 6.94 4.40 -3.85
CA ASN A 225 5.71 3.62 -3.68
C ASN A 225 5.58 2.55 -4.77
N CYS A 226 4.69 1.57 -4.57
CA CYS A 226 4.40 0.56 -5.60
C CYS A 226 3.78 1.17 -6.87
N SER A 227 3.06 2.29 -6.75
CA SER A 227 2.50 3.04 -7.88
C SER A 227 3.55 3.65 -8.79
N ASP A 228 4.69 4.08 -8.23
CA ASP A 228 5.77 4.73 -8.99
C ASP A 228 6.87 3.75 -9.39
N GLY A 229 7.18 2.81 -8.50
CA GLY A 229 8.24 1.82 -8.73
C GLY A 229 7.83 0.59 -9.52
N GLY A 230 6.52 0.35 -9.62
CA GLY A 230 5.94 -0.87 -10.17
C GLY A 230 6.17 -2.10 -9.28
N VAL A 231 5.35 -3.13 -9.48
CA VAL A 231 5.49 -4.43 -8.80
C VAL A 231 4.89 -5.54 -9.66
N LEU A 232 5.62 -6.64 -9.82
CA LEU A 232 5.07 -7.84 -10.44
C LEU A 232 4.14 -8.53 -9.45
N GLY A 233 2.85 -8.70 -9.79
CA GLY A 233 1.77 -9.08 -8.86
C GLY A 233 2.04 -10.34 -8.03
N VAL A 234 2.76 -11.31 -8.56
CA VAL A 234 3.14 -12.53 -7.83
C VAL A 234 4.09 -12.25 -6.67
N ILE A 235 4.87 -11.17 -6.68
CA ILE A 235 5.85 -10.86 -5.62
C ILE A 235 5.16 -10.55 -4.28
N PRO A 236 4.24 -9.58 -4.19
CA PRO A 236 3.45 -9.42 -2.96
C PRO A 236 2.65 -10.69 -2.63
N GLY A 237 2.21 -11.47 -3.64
CA GLY A 237 1.60 -12.78 -3.44
C GLY A 237 2.47 -13.74 -2.63
N ILE A 238 3.73 -13.91 -3.03
CA ILE A 238 4.71 -14.78 -2.35
C ILE A 238 4.96 -14.28 -0.92
N ILE A 239 5.24 -12.99 -0.75
CA ILE A 239 5.53 -12.42 0.58
C ILE A 239 4.33 -12.55 1.50
N GLY A 240 3.11 -12.24 1.02
CA GLY A 240 1.89 -12.37 1.82
C GLY A 240 1.59 -13.83 2.21
N CYS A 241 1.85 -14.80 1.34
CA CYS A 241 1.78 -16.23 1.70
C CYS A 241 2.74 -16.58 2.84
N ILE A 242 3.97 -16.06 2.79
CA ILE A 242 4.97 -16.33 3.85
C ILE A 242 4.58 -15.57 5.14
N GLN A 243 4.00 -14.36 5.05
CA GLN A 243 3.44 -13.67 6.23
C GLN A 243 2.34 -14.49 6.89
N ALA A 244 1.40 -15.04 6.12
CA ALA A 244 0.35 -15.92 6.64
C ALA A 244 0.93 -17.16 7.32
N LEU A 245 1.90 -17.82 6.68
CA LEU A 245 2.60 -18.97 7.27
C LEU A 245 3.29 -18.61 8.59
N GLN A 246 3.95 -17.45 8.64
CA GLN A 246 4.65 -17.01 9.85
C GLN A 246 3.66 -16.72 10.99
N ALA A 247 2.52 -16.08 10.71
CA ALA A 247 1.47 -15.84 11.69
C ALA A 247 0.85 -17.15 12.20
N ILE A 248 0.61 -18.14 11.33
CA ILE A 248 0.19 -19.49 11.70
C ILE A 248 1.21 -20.14 12.63
N LYS A 249 2.50 -20.10 12.28
CA LYS A 249 3.59 -20.67 13.11
C LYS A 249 3.64 -20.02 14.50
N ILE A 250 3.44 -18.69 14.58
CA ILE A 250 3.36 -17.99 15.87
C ILE A 250 2.18 -18.50 16.70
N SER A 251 1.01 -18.60 16.09
CA SER A 251 -0.22 -19.06 16.75
C SER A 251 -0.10 -20.46 17.34
N ILE A 252 0.49 -21.39 16.60
CA ILE A 252 0.61 -22.79 17.03
C ILE A 252 1.88 -23.07 17.85
N GLY A 253 2.78 -22.08 17.99
CA GLY A 253 4.01 -22.20 18.79
C GLY A 253 5.19 -22.82 18.06
N LEU A 254 5.22 -22.78 16.74
CA LEU A 254 6.30 -23.29 15.88
C LEU A 254 7.21 -22.18 15.30
N ALA A 255 6.98 -20.92 15.65
CA ALA A 255 7.77 -19.84 15.09
C ALA A 255 9.19 -19.80 15.68
N GLU A 256 10.16 -19.72 14.78
CA GLU A 256 11.56 -19.54 15.10
C GLU A 256 11.85 -18.09 15.58
N PRO A 257 13.02 -17.85 16.20
CA PRO A 257 13.45 -16.50 16.53
C PRO A 257 13.42 -15.57 15.31
N PRO A 258 13.11 -14.28 15.48
CA PRO A 258 12.95 -13.34 14.38
C PRO A 258 14.19 -13.24 13.48
N SER A 259 13.97 -13.30 12.18
CA SER A 259 14.97 -13.14 11.14
C SER A 259 14.41 -12.23 10.03
N LEU A 260 15.28 -11.63 9.23
CA LEU A 260 14.91 -10.94 8.01
C LEU A 260 14.97 -11.92 6.83
N LEU A 261 13.84 -12.22 6.24
CA LEU A 261 13.75 -12.92 4.96
C LEU A 261 13.83 -11.87 3.84
N ILE A 262 14.74 -12.09 2.90
CA ILE A 262 14.89 -11.32 1.67
C ILE A 262 14.52 -12.22 0.50
N PHE A 263 13.58 -11.77 -0.32
CA PHE A 263 13.20 -12.39 -1.58
C PHE A 263 13.68 -11.53 -2.74
N SER A 264 14.30 -12.13 -3.74
CA SER A 264 14.77 -11.45 -4.96
C SER A 264 14.40 -12.29 -6.18
N GLY A 265 13.29 -11.97 -6.82
CA GLY A 265 12.74 -12.76 -7.94
C GLY A 265 13.60 -12.76 -9.20
N ALA A 266 14.49 -11.77 -9.35
CA ALA A 266 15.42 -11.69 -10.48
C ALA A 266 16.76 -12.46 -10.25
N GLN A 267 16.98 -13.03 -9.06
CA GLN A 267 18.23 -13.69 -8.72
C GLN A 267 18.08 -15.23 -8.73
N PRO A 268 19.12 -16.00 -9.10
CA PRO A 268 19.08 -17.45 -9.04
C PRO A 268 18.78 -17.98 -7.61
N THR A 269 19.34 -17.33 -6.58
CA THR A 269 19.01 -17.61 -5.18
C THR A 269 17.94 -16.63 -4.73
N MET A 270 16.68 -17.01 -4.91
CA MET A 270 15.53 -16.14 -4.63
C MET A 270 15.35 -15.84 -3.14
N PHE A 271 15.66 -16.77 -2.25
CA PHE A 271 15.44 -16.60 -0.81
C PHE A 271 16.77 -16.55 -0.06
N ARG A 272 16.90 -15.53 0.79
CA ARG A 272 18.02 -15.38 1.72
C ARG A 272 17.46 -15.00 3.09
N THR A 273 18.04 -15.56 4.15
CA THR A 273 17.65 -15.25 5.52
C THR A 273 18.83 -14.66 6.25
N MET A 274 18.59 -13.54 6.94
CA MET A 274 19.59 -12.86 7.77
C MET A 274 19.14 -12.88 9.22
N LYS A 275 20.05 -13.30 10.13
CA LYS A 275 19.80 -13.21 11.56
C LYS A 275 19.73 -11.75 11.98
N LEU A 276 18.71 -11.40 12.74
CA LEU A 276 18.56 -10.06 13.29
C LEU A 276 19.43 -9.88 14.55
N ARG A 277 19.85 -8.64 14.78
CA ARG A 277 20.44 -8.25 16.06
C ARG A 277 19.36 -8.35 17.15
N PRO A 278 19.74 -8.61 18.40
CA PRO A 278 18.81 -8.58 19.51
C PRO A 278 18.14 -7.20 19.66
N ARG A 279 17.09 -7.15 20.45
CA ARG A 279 16.44 -5.91 20.91
C ARG A 279 17.47 -4.94 21.47
N LYS A 280 17.42 -3.67 21.05
CA LYS A 280 18.30 -2.62 21.57
C LYS A 280 17.82 -2.17 22.94
N LYS A 281 18.75 -2.08 23.89
CA LYS A 281 18.45 -1.62 25.26
C LYS A 281 18.05 -0.15 25.33
N ASP A 282 18.59 0.67 24.44
CA ASP A 282 18.36 2.11 24.27
C ASP A 282 17.26 2.44 23.26
N CYS A 283 16.49 1.46 22.79
CA CYS A 283 15.42 1.71 21.83
C CYS A 283 14.35 2.60 22.46
N VAL A 284 13.96 3.66 21.75
CA VAL A 284 13.00 4.68 22.23
C VAL A 284 11.60 4.13 22.49
N VAL A 285 11.24 2.94 21.97
CA VAL A 285 9.91 2.32 22.15
C VAL A 285 10.00 1.03 22.94
N CYS A 286 10.89 0.11 22.56
CA CYS A 286 10.95 -1.21 23.16
C CYS A 286 12.14 -1.38 24.12
N GLY A 287 12.98 -0.37 24.38
CA GLY A 287 14.15 -0.42 25.24
C GLY A 287 13.84 -0.58 26.73
N GLU A 288 14.87 -0.50 27.56
CA GLU A 288 14.74 -0.60 29.02
C GLU A 288 14.08 0.66 29.63
N ASN A 289 14.32 1.84 29.02
CA ASN A 289 13.74 3.11 29.41
C ASN A 289 13.12 3.81 28.18
N PRO A 290 11.95 3.37 27.71
CA PRO A 290 11.35 3.90 26.51
C PRO A 290 10.87 5.35 26.71
N SER A 291 11.18 6.22 25.76
CA SER A 291 10.67 7.60 25.73
C SER A 291 9.33 7.71 24.99
N ILE A 292 9.01 6.77 24.12
CA ILE A 292 7.73 6.67 23.40
C ILE A 292 6.88 5.61 24.09
N THR A 293 5.98 6.06 24.97
CA THR A 293 5.03 5.23 25.73
C THR A 293 3.58 5.40 25.28
N GLN A 294 3.36 6.36 24.39
CA GLN A 294 2.09 6.65 23.72
C GLN A 294 2.36 6.88 22.23
N LEU A 295 1.32 6.74 21.40
CA LEU A 295 1.43 7.01 19.97
C LEU A 295 1.72 8.49 19.73
N ILE A 296 2.53 8.77 18.72
CA ILE A 296 2.95 10.12 18.33
C ILE A 296 2.26 10.54 17.02
N ASP A 297 2.56 11.72 16.53
CA ASP A 297 2.20 12.15 15.18
C ASP A 297 3.19 11.54 14.16
N TYR A 298 2.76 10.48 13.47
CA TYR A 298 3.58 9.77 12.48
C TYR A 298 3.67 10.50 11.15
N VAL A 299 2.72 11.39 10.84
CA VAL A 299 2.76 12.23 9.64
C VAL A 299 3.89 13.24 9.79
N GLN A 300 3.94 13.93 10.92
CA GLN A 300 5.03 14.86 11.23
C GLN A 300 6.38 14.14 11.35
N PHE A 301 6.41 12.96 11.98
CA PHE A 301 7.65 12.19 12.18
C PHE A 301 8.26 11.67 10.87
N CYS A 302 7.44 11.23 9.92
CA CYS A 302 7.88 10.67 8.64
C CYS A 302 7.90 11.69 7.48
N GLY A 303 7.33 12.90 7.69
CA GLY A 303 7.21 13.92 6.67
C GLY A 303 6.15 13.63 5.58
N ARG A 304 5.40 12.54 5.74
CA ARG A 304 4.30 12.11 4.84
C ARG A 304 3.24 11.32 5.59
N GLY A 305 1.96 11.46 5.18
CA GLY A 305 0.83 10.68 5.67
C GLY A 305 0.65 9.34 4.95
N ALA A 306 -0.24 8.51 5.49
CA ALA A 306 -0.61 7.22 4.89
C ALA A 306 -1.35 7.39 3.55
N THR A 307 -2.03 8.52 3.35
CA THR A 307 -2.86 8.86 2.19
C THR A 307 -2.17 9.77 1.19
N ASP A 308 -0.95 10.25 1.48
CA ASP A 308 -0.23 11.25 0.66
C ASP A 308 0.56 10.62 -0.50
N LYS A 309 0.13 9.44 -0.99
CA LYS A 309 0.83 8.72 -2.07
C LYS A 309 0.98 9.55 -3.35
N GLU A 310 0.08 10.51 -3.55
CA GLU A 310 -0.02 11.33 -4.76
C GLU A 310 -0.09 12.83 -4.44
N ALA A 311 0.42 13.27 -3.28
CA ALA A 311 0.43 14.68 -2.93
C ALA A 311 1.15 15.49 -4.03
N PRO A 312 0.48 16.49 -4.64
CA PRO A 312 1.10 17.29 -5.69
C PRO A 312 2.28 18.08 -5.14
N LEU A 313 3.43 17.92 -5.77
CA LEU A 313 4.60 18.74 -5.48
C LEU A 313 4.29 20.19 -5.87
N GLN A 314 4.70 21.15 -5.07
CA GLN A 314 4.55 22.59 -5.35
C GLN A 314 5.91 23.30 -5.14
N VAL A 315 6.78 23.22 -6.12
CA VAL A 315 8.10 23.88 -6.11
C VAL A 315 8.22 25.02 -7.12
N LEU A 316 7.22 25.15 -8.01
CA LEU A 316 7.17 26.20 -9.03
C LEU A 316 6.09 27.24 -8.73
N GLY A 317 6.31 28.48 -9.16
CA GLY A 317 5.30 29.53 -9.19
C GLY A 317 4.28 29.33 -10.31
N ALA A 318 3.17 30.07 -10.26
CA ALA A 318 2.11 29.98 -11.26
C ALA A 318 2.60 30.34 -12.69
N ASP A 319 3.58 31.26 -12.82
CA ASP A 319 4.11 31.73 -14.10
C ASP A 319 4.95 30.66 -14.83
N ASP A 320 5.48 29.70 -14.09
CA ASP A 320 6.31 28.60 -14.59
C ASP A 320 5.51 27.31 -14.83
N ARG A 321 4.19 27.43 -14.83
CA ARG A 321 3.26 26.31 -15.02
C ARG A 321 2.22 26.63 -16.09
N ILE A 322 1.73 25.61 -16.79
CA ILE A 322 0.67 25.71 -17.81
C ILE A 322 -0.35 24.60 -17.62
N MET A 323 -1.64 24.94 -17.75
CA MET A 323 -2.71 23.94 -17.73
C MET A 323 -2.74 23.13 -19.02
N VAL A 324 -3.20 21.88 -18.95
CA VAL A 324 -3.28 20.97 -20.11
C VAL A 324 -4.12 21.55 -21.25
N GLU A 325 -5.19 22.27 -20.96
CA GLU A 325 -6.05 22.92 -21.95
C GLU A 325 -5.31 24.05 -22.69
N SER A 326 -4.49 24.82 -21.95
CA SER A 326 -3.68 25.89 -22.55
C SER A 326 -2.55 25.33 -23.40
N TYR A 327 -1.95 24.20 -22.98
CA TYR A 327 -0.96 23.50 -23.79
C TYR A 327 -1.58 22.89 -25.06
N GLN A 328 -2.76 22.27 -24.95
CA GLN A 328 -3.50 21.79 -26.13
C GLN A 328 -3.76 22.90 -27.15
N LYS A 329 -4.08 24.12 -26.68
CA LYS A 329 -4.26 25.27 -27.54
C LYS A 329 -2.97 25.67 -28.25
N CYS A 330 -1.80 25.55 -27.61
CA CYS A 330 -0.51 25.76 -28.26
C CYS A 330 -0.31 24.79 -29.42
N ILE A 331 -0.66 23.51 -29.23
CA ILE A 331 -0.61 22.48 -30.28
C ILE A 331 -1.58 22.84 -31.42
N SER A 332 -2.85 23.17 -31.09
CA SER A 332 -3.89 23.45 -32.09
C SER A 332 -3.60 24.71 -32.91
N ASP A 333 -2.93 25.69 -32.30
CA ASP A 333 -2.51 26.94 -32.96
C ASP A 333 -1.19 26.77 -33.77
N ASP A 334 -0.63 25.55 -33.83
CA ASP A 334 0.65 25.20 -34.48
C ASP A 334 1.83 26.11 -34.01
N ARG A 335 1.84 26.46 -32.70
CA ARG A 335 2.90 27.30 -32.13
C ARG A 335 4.19 26.49 -32.01
N PRO A 336 5.33 27.02 -32.52
CA PRO A 336 6.60 26.36 -32.35
C PRO A 336 6.93 26.18 -30.86
N HIS A 337 7.18 24.95 -30.42
CA HIS A 337 7.54 24.64 -29.06
C HIS A 337 8.28 23.29 -28.99
N LEU A 338 9.06 23.12 -27.92
CA LEU A 338 9.65 21.84 -27.55
C LEU A 338 8.84 21.22 -26.40
N LEU A 339 8.34 20.01 -26.58
CA LEU A 339 7.82 19.19 -25.50
C LEU A 339 8.92 18.25 -24.99
N LEU A 340 9.28 18.37 -23.70
CA LEU A 340 10.24 17.50 -23.01
C LEU A 340 9.51 16.53 -22.10
N ASP A 341 9.58 15.23 -22.38
CA ASP A 341 9.07 14.18 -21.51
C ASP A 341 10.20 13.65 -20.62
N VAL A 342 10.03 13.77 -19.31
CA VAL A 342 11.08 13.44 -18.32
C VAL A 342 10.85 12.12 -17.59
N ARG A 343 9.88 11.33 -18.03
CA ARG A 343 9.61 10.00 -17.46
C ARG A 343 10.74 9.02 -17.77
N GLU A 344 10.77 7.92 -17.01
CA GLU A 344 11.66 6.81 -17.32
C GLU A 344 11.27 6.17 -18.67
N GLN A 345 12.26 5.57 -19.37
CA GLN A 345 12.05 4.97 -20.69
C GLN A 345 10.84 4.00 -20.73
N VAL A 346 10.73 3.14 -19.71
CA VAL A 346 9.63 2.16 -19.61
C VAL A 346 8.24 2.81 -19.55
N GLN A 347 8.14 4.01 -18.97
CA GLN A 347 6.89 4.77 -18.92
C GLN A 347 6.61 5.47 -20.25
N TYR A 348 7.65 5.98 -20.91
CA TYR A 348 7.57 6.59 -22.22
C TYR A 348 7.11 5.58 -23.28
N ASP A 349 7.57 4.33 -23.19
CA ASP A 349 7.21 3.23 -24.08
C ASP A 349 5.74 2.79 -23.96
N ILE A 350 5.08 3.06 -22.80
CA ILE A 350 3.65 2.77 -22.63
C ILE A 350 2.80 3.70 -23.51
N CYS A 351 3.06 4.99 -23.41
CA CYS A 351 2.40 6.04 -24.20
C CYS A 351 3.24 7.32 -24.15
N SER A 352 3.17 8.15 -25.18
CA SER A 352 3.85 9.45 -25.24
C SER A 352 3.10 10.39 -26.17
N LEU A 353 3.19 11.68 -25.92
CA LEU A 353 2.67 12.68 -26.83
C LEU A 353 3.57 12.80 -28.08
N PRO A 354 3.00 13.04 -29.26
CA PRO A 354 3.77 13.17 -30.50
C PRO A 354 4.85 14.26 -30.42
N ASN A 355 5.96 14.03 -31.10
CA ASN A 355 7.08 14.97 -31.23
C ASN A 355 7.74 15.37 -29.90
N SER A 356 7.55 14.63 -28.82
CA SER A 356 8.23 14.89 -27.56
C SER A 356 9.70 14.45 -27.60
N LEU A 357 10.61 15.30 -27.08
CA LEU A 357 11.98 14.93 -26.77
C LEU A 357 11.98 14.15 -25.46
N HIS A 358 12.51 12.93 -25.46
CA HIS A 358 12.55 12.10 -24.26
C HIS A 358 13.92 12.15 -23.57
N ILE A 359 13.97 12.70 -22.37
CA ILE A 359 15.16 12.70 -21.49
C ILE A 359 14.70 12.43 -20.06
N PRO A 360 14.95 11.24 -19.51
CA PRO A 360 14.59 10.91 -18.12
C PRO A 360 15.18 11.92 -17.12
N LEU A 361 14.40 12.31 -16.11
CA LEU A 361 14.75 13.32 -15.10
C LEU A 361 16.18 13.11 -14.54
N ARG A 362 16.52 11.86 -14.22
CA ARG A 362 17.85 11.50 -13.68
C ARG A 362 19.01 11.77 -14.65
N GLN A 363 18.74 11.86 -15.94
CA GLN A 363 19.75 12.10 -16.98
C GLN A 363 19.75 13.55 -17.41
N LEU A 364 18.73 14.34 -17.06
CA LEU A 364 18.49 15.67 -17.59
C LEU A 364 19.69 16.60 -17.36
N SER A 365 20.23 16.67 -16.15
CA SER A 365 21.39 17.53 -15.83
C SER A 365 22.64 17.25 -16.71
N ARG A 366 22.78 16.00 -17.19
CA ARG A 366 23.91 15.59 -18.04
C ARG A 366 23.62 15.76 -19.53
N ARG A 367 22.35 15.87 -19.90
CA ARG A 367 21.88 15.92 -21.30
C ARG A 367 21.20 17.25 -21.63
N VAL A 368 21.39 18.29 -20.81
CA VAL A 368 20.81 19.62 -21.04
C VAL A 368 21.22 20.21 -22.40
N ASP A 369 22.42 19.89 -22.89
CA ASP A 369 22.88 20.36 -24.20
C ASP A 369 22.01 19.84 -25.36
N GLU A 370 21.37 18.69 -25.22
CA GLU A 370 20.39 18.18 -26.20
C GLU A 370 19.13 19.06 -26.24
N VAL A 371 18.67 19.55 -25.08
CA VAL A 371 17.57 20.50 -25.01
C VAL A 371 17.96 21.83 -25.64
N LYS A 372 19.18 22.36 -25.37
CA LYS A 372 19.66 23.57 -25.99
C LYS A 372 19.74 23.47 -27.52
N GLN A 373 20.27 22.36 -28.03
CA GLN A 373 20.34 22.11 -29.47
C GLN A 373 18.96 22.05 -30.14
N ALA A 374 17.97 21.53 -29.40
CA ALA A 374 16.59 21.41 -29.92
C ALA A 374 15.91 22.78 -30.02
N ILE A 375 16.18 23.72 -29.10
CA ILE A 375 15.56 25.08 -29.05
C ILE A 375 16.32 26.16 -29.81
N GLU A 376 17.66 26.02 -29.98
CA GLU A 376 18.54 27.04 -30.58
C GLU A 376 18.10 27.55 -31.96
N PRO A 377 17.55 26.71 -32.88
CA PRO A 377 17.22 27.22 -34.22
C PRO A 377 16.10 28.28 -34.24
N ARG A 378 15.19 28.30 -33.19
CA ARG A 378 13.98 29.10 -33.23
C ARG A 378 13.60 29.83 -31.95
N GLN A 379 14.39 29.74 -30.88
CA GLN A 379 14.03 30.24 -29.52
C GLN A 379 12.63 29.77 -29.09
N GLU A 380 12.35 28.49 -29.22
CA GLU A 380 11.04 27.88 -28.95
C GLU A 380 10.73 27.87 -27.44
N ASP A 381 9.44 28.00 -27.10
CA ASP A 381 8.95 27.73 -25.74
C ASP A 381 9.19 26.26 -25.36
N VAL A 382 9.63 26.00 -24.12
CA VAL A 382 9.86 24.66 -23.60
C VAL A 382 8.75 24.29 -22.62
N TYR A 383 8.04 23.19 -22.91
CA TYR A 383 7.07 22.59 -22.00
C TYR A 383 7.60 21.26 -21.52
N VAL A 384 7.43 20.99 -20.22
CA VAL A 384 7.92 19.76 -19.58
C VAL A 384 6.74 18.95 -19.08
N ILE A 385 6.74 17.67 -19.41
CA ILE A 385 5.68 16.75 -19.00
C ILE A 385 6.24 15.53 -18.28
N CYS A 386 5.50 15.04 -17.29
CA CYS A 386 5.71 13.75 -16.68
C CYS A 386 4.36 13.06 -16.45
N ARG A 387 4.27 12.03 -15.63
CA ARG A 387 3.02 11.30 -15.38
C ARG A 387 1.99 12.15 -14.63
N LEU A 388 2.35 12.74 -13.48
CA LEU A 388 1.44 13.42 -12.53
C LEU A 388 1.77 14.91 -12.31
N GLY A 389 2.73 15.49 -13.03
CA GLY A 389 3.13 16.89 -12.84
C GLY A 389 4.05 17.14 -11.63
N ASN A 390 4.75 16.12 -11.11
CA ASN A 390 5.73 16.26 -10.02
C ASN A 390 7.16 16.33 -10.55
N ASP A 391 7.60 15.31 -11.28
CA ASP A 391 8.95 15.25 -11.85
C ASP A 391 9.22 16.36 -12.87
N SER A 392 8.18 16.79 -13.60
CA SER A 392 8.27 17.92 -14.53
C SER A 392 8.60 19.24 -13.83
N GLN A 393 8.12 19.48 -12.61
CA GLN A 393 8.49 20.66 -11.84
C GLN A 393 9.98 20.63 -11.45
N LEU A 394 10.51 19.47 -11.05
CA LEU A 394 11.93 19.31 -10.75
C LEU A 394 12.77 19.50 -11.99
N ALA A 395 12.31 19.02 -13.13
CA ALA A 395 12.98 19.21 -14.41
C ALA A 395 13.03 20.67 -14.83
N VAL A 396 11.96 21.45 -14.63
CA VAL A 396 11.95 22.91 -14.88
C VAL A 396 13.01 23.59 -14.03
N LYS A 397 13.17 23.24 -12.75
CA LYS A 397 14.22 23.79 -11.89
C LYS A 397 15.63 23.50 -12.42
N ILE A 398 15.87 22.26 -12.85
CA ILE A 398 17.16 21.89 -13.47
C ILE A 398 17.41 22.72 -14.74
N LEU A 399 16.41 22.91 -15.58
CA LEU A 399 16.53 23.71 -16.80
C LEU A 399 16.82 25.19 -16.50
N GLU A 400 16.14 25.78 -15.49
CA GLU A 400 16.37 27.14 -15.02
C GLU A 400 17.82 27.35 -14.54
N GLU A 401 18.39 26.40 -13.79
CA GLU A 401 19.81 26.45 -13.35
C GLU A 401 20.77 26.47 -14.52
N HIS A 402 20.36 26.00 -15.70
CA HIS A 402 21.15 26.00 -16.93
C HIS A 402 20.75 27.11 -17.92
N GLY A 403 19.92 28.08 -17.46
CA GLY A 403 19.54 29.25 -18.23
C GLY A 403 18.43 28.98 -19.28
N ILE A 404 17.72 27.88 -19.19
CA ILE A 404 16.62 27.53 -20.08
C ILE A 404 15.28 27.82 -19.37
N ARG A 405 14.46 28.71 -19.94
CA ARG A 405 13.07 28.93 -19.45
C ARG A 405 12.17 27.80 -19.93
N ALA A 406 11.47 27.21 -19.02
CA ALA A 406 10.53 26.13 -19.31
C ALA A 406 9.29 26.24 -18.43
N LYS A 407 8.19 25.60 -18.85
CA LYS A 407 6.96 25.51 -18.06
C LYS A 407 6.56 24.06 -17.84
N ASP A 408 6.19 23.75 -16.60
CA ASP A 408 5.56 22.47 -16.22
C ASP A 408 4.13 22.38 -16.71
N ILE A 409 3.73 21.24 -17.31
CA ILE A 409 2.34 20.94 -17.63
C ILE A 409 1.68 20.36 -16.38
N VAL A 410 0.75 21.13 -15.80
CA VAL A 410 0.06 20.80 -14.54
C VAL A 410 -0.68 19.46 -14.65
N GLY A 411 -0.42 18.55 -13.71
CA GLY A 411 -1.04 17.24 -13.66
C GLY A 411 -0.51 16.23 -14.70
N GLY A 412 0.35 16.67 -15.60
CA GLY A 412 1.04 15.82 -16.56
C GLY A 412 0.12 15.04 -17.50
N LEU A 413 0.56 13.83 -17.89
CA LEU A 413 -0.23 12.96 -18.79
C LEU A 413 -1.54 12.46 -18.15
N HIS A 414 -1.62 12.40 -16.84
CA HIS A 414 -2.84 12.01 -16.14
C HIS A 414 -3.96 13.05 -16.36
N GLU A 415 -3.69 14.35 -16.15
CA GLU A 415 -4.67 15.41 -16.45
C GLU A 415 -4.95 15.51 -17.96
N TRP A 416 -3.95 15.25 -18.79
CA TRP A 416 -4.14 15.18 -20.25
C TRP A 416 -5.20 14.13 -20.62
N SER A 417 -5.09 12.90 -20.09
CA SER A 417 -6.04 11.82 -20.38
C SER A 417 -7.44 12.10 -19.83
N LEU A 418 -7.57 12.81 -18.71
CA LEU A 418 -8.88 13.11 -18.14
C LEU A 418 -9.62 14.27 -18.86
N ARG A 419 -8.86 15.25 -19.39
CA ARG A 419 -9.45 16.50 -19.86
C ARG A 419 -9.36 16.72 -21.37
N ILE A 420 -8.36 16.15 -22.01
CA ILE A 420 -8.05 16.44 -23.40
C ILE A 420 -8.34 15.25 -24.30
N ASP A 421 -7.79 14.10 -23.98
CA ASP A 421 -7.90 12.88 -24.78
C ASP A 421 -8.23 11.69 -23.87
N THR A 422 -9.52 11.39 -23.75
CA THR A 422 -10.02 10.31 -22.89
C THR A 422 -9.62 8.91 -23.39
N ASP A 423 -9.13 8.78 -24.60
CA ASP A 423 -8.59 7.52 -25.15
C ASP A 423 -7.09 7.39 -24.86
N PHE A 424 -6.43 8.46 -24.36
CA PHE A 424 -5.01 8.40 -23.98
C PHE A 424 -4.82 7.50 -22.76
N PRO A 425 -3.85 6.54 -22.79
CA PRO A 425 -3.69 5.55 -21.74
C PRO A 425 -3.39 6.14 -20.34
N ILE A 426 -4.11 5.67 -19.31
CA ILE A 426 -3.84 5.92 -17.90
C ILE A 426 -3.17 4.67 -17.32
N TYR A 427 -2.03 4.83 -16.61
CA TYR A 427 -1.27 3.73 -16.01
C TYR A 427 -0.71 4.08 -14.64
#